data_1e3273ba94e8b83b13b8860b263b8629
#
_entry.id   1e3273ba94e8b83b13b8860b263b8629
#
_cell.length_a   1.000
_cell.length_b   1.000
_cell.length_c   1.000
_cell.angle_alpha   90.00
_cell.angle_beta   90.00
_cell.angle_gamma   90.00
#
_symmetry.space_group_name_H-M   'P 1'
#
loop_
_entity.id
_entity.type
_entity.pdbx_description
1 polymer ?
#
loop_
_entity_poly.entity_id
_entity_poly.type
_entity_poly.pdbx_seq_one_letter_code
_entity_poly.pdbx_strand_id
1 'polypeptide(L)'
;FGFMYPVIVKASDSISFFQNPFEGMNKAYVAHSEEEFNQIISDVYSHGYEKSMIIQDFIPGEDDHMRVLTCYSDQNAKVKMMCLGHVLLEEHTPKGIGNHAAIITEYEEELMEKYKAFLEKIGYVGFSNFDIKYDDRDGKFKVFEINLRQGRSNFYVTSSGNNIARYVVEDRIYNKEMDLKIQKDPFYWHVIPNSVVYDFVKDKSLVKRCKDLVAQGKSASSFGYDYDLRGNFKRRLYLFLYGLNQKKKFNKYCKKY
;
A
#
# COMPACT_ATOMS: atom_id res chain seq x y z
N PHE A 1 17.71 -6.43 -21.23
CA PHE A 1 17.59 -5.55 -20.06
C PHE A 1 18.75 -5.78 -19.09
N GLY A 2 19.07 -4.78 -18.26
CA GLY A 2 20.26 -4.82 -17.40
C GLY A 2 20.04 -5.39 -15.99
N PHE A 3 18.98 -6.19 -15.76
CA PHE A 3 18.69 -6.78 -14.46
C PHE A 3 19.04 -8.27 -14.45
N MET A 4 19.38 -8.77 -13.26
CA MET A 4 19.50 -10.21 -13.03
C MET A 4 18.13 -10.80 -12.64
N TYR A 5 17.90 -12.06 -12.97
CA TYR A 5 16.71 -12.78 -12.48
C TYR A 5 16.77 -13.02 -10.97
N PRO A 6 15.60 -13.03 -10.29
CA PRO A 6 14.27 -12.83 -10.85
C PRO A 6 13.98 -11.37 -11.21
N VAL A 7 13.06 -11.15 -12.15
CA VAL A 7 12.54 -9.82 -12.54
C VAL A 7 11.03 -9.78 -12.41
N ILE A 8 10.48 -8.57 -12.18
CA ILE A 8 9.04 -8.33 -12.25
C ILE A 8 8.67 -7.92 -13.66
N VAL A 9 7.62 -8.52 -14.21
CA VAL A 9 7.04 -8.19 -15.52
C VAL A 9 5.58 -7.79 -15.34
N LYS A 10 5.22 -6.60 -15.79
CA LYS A 10 3.85 -6.07 -15.68
C LYS A 10 3.43 -5.25 -16.90
N ALA A 11 2.13 -5.21 -17.21
CA ALA A 11 1.61 -4.40 -18.29
C ALA A 11 1.77 -2.91 -17.99
N SER A 12 2.15 -2.09 -18.97
CA SER A 12 2.21 -0.64 -18.84
C SER A 12 0.80 0.00 -18.79
N ASP A 13 -0.19 -0.64 -19.41
CA ASP A 13 -1.59 -0.24 -19.41
C ASP A 13 -2.46 -1.38 -18.87
N SER A 14 -2.83 -1.27 -17.59
CA SER A 14 -3.65 -2.28 -16.92
C SER A 14 -5.08 -2.37 -17.47
N ILE A 15 -5.63 -1.28 -18.03
CA ILE A 15 -6.99 -1.28 -18.56
C ILE A 15 -7.07 -2.17 -19.80
N SER A 16 -6.21 -1.91 -20.80
CA SER A 16 -6.19 -2.72 -22.02
C SER A 16 -5.72 -4.15 -21.75
N PHE A 17 -4.85 -4.36 -20.74
CA PHE A 17 -4.42 -5.68 -20.34
C PHE A 17 -5.59 -6.55 -19.84
N PHE A 18 -6.44 -6.03 -18.95
CA PHE A 18 -7.57 -6.79 -18.40
C PHE A 18 -8.77 -6.93 -19.36
N GLN A 19 -8.74 -6.30 -20.53
CA GLN A 19 -9.77 -6.48 -21.57
C GLN A 19 -9.68 -7.85 -22.26
N ASN A 20 -8.50 -8.47 -22.27
CA ASN A 20 -8.25 -9.76 -22.92
C ASN A 20 -7.80 -10.80 -21.88
N PRO A 21 -8.71 -11.30 -21.03
CA PRO A 21 -8.35 -12.24 -19.97
C PRO A 21 -7.97 -13.62 -20.53
N PHE A 22 -6.95 -14.23 -19.95
CA PHE A 22 -6.49 -15.58 -20.27
C PHE A 22 -6.14 -16.36 -18.99
N GLU A 23 -6.06 -17.68 -19.14
CA GLU A 23 -5.68 -18.55 -18.01
C GLU A 23 -4.24 -18.27 -17.57
N GLY A 24 -4.01 -18.13 -16.27
CA GLY A 24 -2.70 -17.72 -15.73
C GLY A 24 -2.42 -16.22 -15.75
N MET A 25 -3.38 -15.39 -16.18
CA MET A 25 -3.23 -13.94 -16.17
C MET A 25 -3.04 -13.39 -14.76
N ASN A 26 -1.97 -12.63 -14.54
CA ASN A 26 -1.65 -11.95 -13.29
C ASN A 26 -1.36 -10.46 -13.50
N LYS A 27 -1.68 -9.65 -12.50
CA LYS A 27 -1.39 -8.19 -12.52
C LYS A 27 0.11 -7.91 -12.65
N ALA A 28 0.94 -8.76 -12.06
CA ALA A 28 2.40 -8.75 -12.16
C ALA A 28 2.91 -10.19 -12.11
N TYR A 29 3.93 -10.47 -12.86
CA TYR A 29 4.59 -11.76 -12.91
C TYR A 29 5.99 -11.65 -12.33
N VAL A 30 6.47 -12.73 -11.70
CA VAL A 30 7.87 -12.89 -11.33
C VAL A 30 8.46 -13.91 -12.30
N ALA A 31 9.45 -13.52 -13.07
CA ALA A 31 10.20 -14.41 -13.94
C ALA A 31 11.55 -14.76 -13.28
N HIS A 32 11.81 -16.03 -13.03
CA HIS A 32 13.04 -16.51 -12.38
C HIS A 32 14.13 -16.88 -13.38
N SER A 33 13.79 -16.99 -14.67
CA SER A 33 14.72 -17.30 -15.76
C SER A 33 14.30 -16.62 -17.04
N GLU A 34 15.18 -16.67 -18.06
CA GLU A 34 14.90 -16.18 -19.40
C GLU A 34 13.77 -16.95 -20.07
N GLU A 35 13.69 -18.27 -19.83
CA GLU A 35 12.62 -19.13 -20.36
C GLU A 35 11.27 -18.73 -19.81
N GLU A 36 11.16 -18.54 -18.47
CA GLU A 36 9.92 -18.06 -17.83
C GLU A 36 9.54 -16.68 -18.33
N PHE A 37 10.50 -15.77 -18.46
CA PHE A 37 10.28 -14.45 -19.01
C PHE A 37 9.72 -14.49 -20.43
N ASN A 38 10.34 -15.26 -21.32
CA ASN A 38 9.90 -15.41 -22.71
C ASN A 38 8.51 -16.04 -22.80
N GLN A 39 8.21 -17.01 -21.93
CA GLN A 39 6.87 -17.60 -21.85
C GLN A 39 5.82 -16.57 -21.45
N ILE A 40 6.07 -15.78 -20.40
CA ILE A 40 5.15 -14.71 -19.93
C ILE A 40 4.88 -13.72 -21.07
N ILE A 41 5.94 -13.26 -21.75
CA ILE A 41 5.85 -12.30 -22.86
C ILE A 41 5.04 -12.89 -24.02
N SER A 42 5.30 -14.15 -24.38
CA SER A 42 4.56 -14.86 -25.44
C SER A 42 3.08 -14.99 -25.09
N ASP A 43 2.77 -15.42 -23.87
CA ASP A 43 1.38 -15.59 -23.41
C ASP A 43 0.61 -14.27 -23.43
N VAL A 44 1.20 -13.21 -22.93
CA VAL A 44 0.56 -11.88 -22.89
C VAL A 44 0.26 -11.36 -24.30
N TYR A 45 1.25 -11.38 -25.19
CA TYR A 45 1.06 -10.84 -26.53
C TYR A 45 0.20 -11.73 -27.44
N SER A 46 0.25 -13.04 -27.30
CA SER A 46 -0.59 -13.96 -28.08
C SER A 46 -2.08 -13.83 -27.75
N HIS A 47 -2.43 -13.29 -26.56
CA HIS A 47 -3.80 -13.03 -26.17
C HIS A 47 -4.26 -11.57 -26.44
N GLY A 48 -3.54 -10.86 -27.33
CA GLY A 48 -4.00 -9.58 -27.91
C GLY A 48 -3.65 -8.34 -27.09
N TYR A 49 -2.70 -8.43 -26.15
CA TYR A 49 -2.15 -7.21 -25.55
C TYR A 49 -1.16 -6.55 -26.53
N GLU A 50 -1.36 -5.28 -26.85
CA GLU A 50 -0.59 -4.57 -27.89
C GLU A 50 0.31 -3.45 -27.33
N LYS A 51 0.29 -3.23 -25.99
CA LYS A 51 1.08 -2.19 -25.37
C LYS A 51 2.40 -2.75 -24.82
N SER A 52 3.26 -1.87 -24.34
CA SER A 52 4.55 -2.25 -23.74
C SER A 52 4.40 -3.00 -22.44
N MET A 53 5.33 -3.89 -22.14
CA MET A 53 5.52 -4.47 -20.83
C MET A 53 6.62 -3.70 -20.07
N ILE A 54 6.43 -3.53 -18.77
CA ILE A 54 7.42 -2.95 -17.86
C ILE A 54 8.20 -4.10 -17.23
N ILE A 55 9.53 -4.02 -17.29
CA ILE A 55 10.44 -4.95 -16.61
C ILE A 55 11.10 -4.19 -15.48
N GLN A 56 11.03 -4.72 -14.25
CA GLN A 56 11.61 -4.12 -13.05
C GLN A 56 12.52 -5.11 -12.33
N ASP A 57 13.57 -4.59 -11.67
CA ASP A 57 14.36 -5.36 -10.73
C ASP A 57 13.46 -5.91 -9.62
N PHE A 58 13.61 -7.19 -9.30
CA PHE A 58 12.90 -7.81 -8.18
C PHE A 58 13.58 -7.42 -6.87
N ILE A 59 12.88 -6.71 -6.02
CA ILE A 59 13.33 -6.38 -4.67
C ILE A 59 12.86 -7.51 -3.73
N PRO A 60 13.77 -8.32 -3.15
CA PRO A 60 13.40 -9.39 -2.25
C PRO A 60 12.79 -8.85 -0.95
N GLY A 61 12.26 -9.75 -0.13
CA GLY A 61 11.63 -9.42 1.15
C GLY A 61 10.13 -9.65 1.16
N GLU A 62 9.60 -9.90 2.35
CA GLU A 62 8.20 -10.17 2.65
C GLU A 62 7.39 -8.86 2.73
N ASP A 63 6.12 -8.95 3.15
CA ASP A 63 5.22 -7.81 3.28
C ASP A 63 5.78 -6.71 4.21
N ASP A 64 6.49 -7.09 5.26
CA ASP A 64 7.09 -6.18 6.24
C ASP A 64 8.28 -5.36 5.72
N HIS A 65 8.78 -5.68 4.52
CA HIS A 65 9.76 -4.84 3.81
C HIS A 65 9.08 -3.68 3.06
N MET A 66 7.75 -3.72 2.91
CA MET A 66 7.00 -2.70 2.21
C MET A 66 6.78 -1.44 3.04
N ARG A 67 6.86 -0.30 2.37
CA ARG A 67 6.48 1.01 2.89
C ARG A 67 5.54 1.70 1.91
N VAL A 68 4.64 2.50 2.46
CA VAL A 68 3.79 3.39 1.68
C VAL A 68 3.94 4.81 2.19
N LEU A 69 4.33 5.73 1.31
CA LEU A 69 4.43 7.14 1.66
C LEU A 69 3.34 7.92 0.96
N THR A 70 2.40 8.45 1.72
CA THR A 70 1.34 9.34 1.20
C THR A 70 1.72 10.79 1.45
N CYS A 71 1.68 11.61 0.39
CA CYS A 71 1.93 13.04 0.46
C CYS A 71 0.77 13.84 -0.12
N TYR A 72 0.64 15.10 0.32
CA TYR A 72 -0.19 16.12 -0.29
C TYR A 72 0.64 17.35 -0.59
N SER A 73 0.64 17.79 -1.85
CA SER A 73 1.24 19.06 -2.30
C SER A 73 0.14 20.06 -2.64
N ASP A 74 0.27 21.30 -2.15
CA ASP A 74 -0.69 22.37 -2.39
C ASP A 74 -0.66 22.93 -3.82
N GLN A 75 -1.49 23.91 -4.13
CA GLN A 75 -1.57 24.58 -5.43
C GLN A 75 -0.26 25.28 -5.85
N ASN A 76 0.63 25.54 -4.89
CA ASN A 76 1.95 26.14 -5.13
C ASN A 76 3.06 25.09 -5.25
N ALA A 77 2.69 23.81 -5.40
CA ALA A 77 3.61 22.67 -5.46
C ALA A 77 4.51 22.54 -4.20
N LYS A 78 3.99 22.94 -3.03
CA LYS A 78 4.65 22.77 -1.73
C LYS A 78 4.03 21.59 -1.00
N VAL A 79 4.86 20.69 -0.54
CA VAL A 79 4.39 19.53 0.25
C VAL A 79 3.88 20.03 1.61
N LYS A 80 2.64 19.70 1.92
CA LYS A 80 1.94 20.14 3.16
C LYS A 80 1.58 19.00 4.09
N MET A 81 1.64 17.74 3.61
CA MET A 81 1.40 16.57 4.44
C MET A 81 2.25 15.41 3.97
N MET A 82 2.83 14.69 4.93
CA MET A 82 3.53 13.43 4.69
C MET A 82 3.21 12.43 5.78
N CYS A 83 2.90 11.21 5.36
CA CYS A 83 2.64 10.09 6.27
C CYS A 83 3.26 8.83 5.68
N LEU A 84 4.28 8.31 6.35
CA LEU A 84 4.92 7.04 6.01
C LEU A 84 4.24 5.91 6.78
N GLY A 85 3.91 4.83 6.10
CA GLY A 85 3.36 3.62 6.67
C GLY A 85 4.28 2.43 6.45
N HIS A 86 4.59 1.71 7.53
CA HIS A 86 5.19 0.39 7.50
C HIS A 86 4.10 -0.64 7.26
N VAL A 87 4.10 -1.28 6.13
CA VAL A 87 3.15 -2.35 5.81
C VAL A 87 3.54 -3.61 6.57
N LEU A 88 2.60 -4.17 7.29
CA LEU A 88 2.83 -5.38 8.10
C LEU A 88 2.29 -6.62 7.40
N LEU A 89 1.25 -6.45 6.58
CA LEU A 89 0.58 -7.53 5.90
C LEU A 89 -0.17 -6.99 4.68
N GLU A 90 -0.09 -7.69 3.56
CA GLU A 90 -0.84 -7.46 2.34
C GLU A 90 -1.93 -8.51 2.12
N GLU A 91 -2.86 -8.26 1.20
CA GLU A 91 -3.81 -9.26 0.72
C GLU A 91 -3.11 -10.16 -0.32
N HIS A 92 -3.04 -11.46 -0.07
CA HIS A 92 -2.44 -12.44 -0.98
C HIS A 92 -3.48 -13.17 -1.86
N THR A 93 -4.72 -12.72 -1.88
CA THR A 93 -5.73 -13.28 -2.80
C THR A 93 -5.42 -12.87 -4.25
N PRO A 94 -5.75 -13.67 -5.28
CA PRO A 94 -5.43 -13.35 -6.68
C PRO A 94 -5.89 -11.98 -7.16
N LYS A 95 -7.02 -11.48 -6.60
CA LYS A 95 -7.56 -10.13 -6.91
C LYS A 95 -7.12 -9.06 -5.90
N GLY A 96 -6.48 -9.45 -4.81
CA GLY A 96 -6.10 -8.57 -3.70
C GLY A 96 -4.61 -8.30 -3.59
N ILE A 97 -3.77 -9.01 -4.30
CA ILE A 97 -2.30 -8.87 -4.26
C ILE A 97 -1.91 -7.39 -4.41
N GLY A 98 -1.04 -6.94 -3.49
CA GLY A 98 -0.54 -5.56 -3.44
C GLY A 98 -1.49 -4.57 -2.73
N ASN A 99 -2.60 -5.04 -2.12
CA ASN A 99 -3.41 -4.20 -1.25
C ASN A 99 -2.95 -4.35 0.20
N HIS A 100 -2.55 -3.25 0.81
CA HIS A 100 -2.14 -3.26 2.21
C HIS A 100 -3.34 -3.58 3.13
N ALA A 101 -3.14 -4.51 4.04
CA ALA A 101 -4.16 -4.98 4.98
C ALA A 101 -3.94 -4.49 6.41
N ALA A 102 -2.68 -4.21 6.79
CA ALA A 102 -2.29 -3.66 8.08
C ALA A 102 -1.05 -2.78 7.94
N ILE A 103 -1.07 -1.61 8.60
CA ILE A 103 0.00 -0.60 8.54
C ILE A 103 0.23 -0.01 9.93
N ILE A 104 1.49 0.21 10.31
CA ILE A 104 1.87 1.10 11.42
C ILE A 104 2.53 2.35 10.83
N THR A 105 2.11 3.56 11.21
CA THR A 105 2.83 4.78 10.79
C THR A 105 4.20 4.84 11.45
N GLU A 106 5.18 5.31 10.69
CA GLU A 106 6.55 5.51 11.16
C GLU A 106 7.15 6.79 10.59
N TYR A 107 8.35 7.14 11.05
CA TYR A 107 9.07 8.33 10.62
C TYR A 107 10.49 7.97 10.22
N GLU A 108 10.83 8.25 8.96
CA GLU A 108 12.16 8.09 8.38
C GLU A 108 12.55 9.42 7.72
N GLU A 109 13.37 10.21 8.41
CA GLU A 109 13.67 11.59 8.04
C GLU A 109 14.30 11.71 6.66
N GLU A 110 15.36 10.94 6.40
CA GLU A 110 16.09 10.97 5.14
C GLU A 110 15.18 10.60 3.95
N LEU A 111 14.39 9.56 4.11
CA LEU A 111 13.43 9.12 3.11
C LEU A 111 12.39 10.21 2.81
N MET A 112 11.81 10.79 3.86
CA MET A 112 10.74 11.77 3.72
C MET A 112 11.26 13.07 3.10
N GLU A 113 12.41 13.60 3.53
CA GLU A 113 13.01 14.80 2.93
C GLU A 113 13.38 14.58 1.46
N LYS A 114 13.91 13.41 1.10
CA LYS A 114 14.21 13.04 -0.29
C LYS A 114 12.97 13.13 -1.19
N TYR A 115 11.84 12.56 -0.76
CA TYR A 115 10.62 12.56 -1.60
C TYR A 115 9.88 13.89 -1.56
N LYS A 116 9.98 14.65 -0.46
CA LYS A 116 9.52 16.04 -0.41
C LYS A 116 10.27 16.88 -1.46
N ALA A 117 11.60 16.83 -1.43
CA ALA A 117 12.44 17.57 -2.39
C ALA A 117 12.14 17.15 -3.84
N PHE A 118 11.92 15.86 -4.09
CA PHE A 118 11.54 15.35 -5.41
C PHE A 118 10.22 15.93 -5.89
N LEU A 119 9.14 15.87 -5.08
CA LEU A 119 7.82 16.38 -5.43
C LEU A 119 7.84 17.89 -5.70
N GLU A 120 8.53 18.66 -4.85
CA GLU A 120 8.65 20.12 -5.01
C GLU A 120 9.49 20.48 -6.26
N LYS A 121 10.55 19.73 -6.55
CA LYS A 121 11.40 19.94 -7.73
C LYS A 121 10.65 19.72 -9.04
N ILE A 122 9.77 18.73 -9.09
CA ILE A 122 8.96 18.48 -10.30
C ILE A 122 7.70 19.33 -10.39
N GLY A 123 7.43 20.16 -9.38
CA GLY A 123 6.23 21.00 -9.33
C GLY A 123 4.93 20.20 -9.18
N TYR A 124 4.97 19.05 -8.46
CA TYR A 124 3.80 18.19 -8.32
C TYR A 124 2.74 18.81 -7.42
N VAL A 125 1.47 18.68 -7.82
CA VAL A 125 0.31 19.24 -7.12
C VAL A 125 -0.73 18.16 -6.87
N GLY A 126 -1.21 18.03 -5.63
CA GLY A 126 -2.21 17.06 -5.23
C GLY A 126 -1.66 15.89 -4.42
N PHE A 127 -2.42 14.79 -4.37
CA PHE A 127 -2.00 13.58 -3.66
C PHE A 127 -1.04 12.74 -4.49
N SER A 128 0.01 12.27 -3.83
CA SER A 128 0.89 11.22 -4.35
C SER A 128 1.03 10.10 -3.32
N ASN A 129 1.19 8.87 -3.82
CA ASN A 129 1.34 7.68 -3.00
C ASN A 129 2.48 6.85 -3.58
N PHE A 130 3.58 6.75 -2.83
CA PHE A 130 4.77 6.00 -3.23
C PHE A 130 4.72 4.61 -2.62
N ASP A 131 4.85 3.60 -3.45
CA ASP A 131 5.06 2.23 -3.03
C ASP A 131 6.57 1.96 -3.00
N ILE A 132 7.07 1.64 -1.81
CA ILE A 132 8.50 1.60 -1.48
C ILE A 132 8.80 0.23 -0.87
N LYS A 133 9.95 -0.36 -1.19
CA LYS A 133 10.41 -1.59 -0.55
C LYS A 133 11.82 -1.43 -0.02
N TYR A 134 12.06 -1.93 1.17
CA TYR A 134 13.40 -2.04 1.74
C TYR A 134 14.13 -3.20 1.07
N ASP A 135 15.33 -2.97 0.60
CA ASP A 135 16.16 -3.94 -0.08
C ASP A 135 17.33 -4.35 0.82
N ASP A 136 17.27 -5.57 1.37
CA ASP A 136 18.32 -6.10 2.23
C ASP A 136 19.68 -6.25 1.53
N ARG A 137 19.71 -6.26 0.18
CA ARG A 137 20.94 -6.40 -0.61
C ARG A 137 21.89 -5.21 -0.45
N ASP A 138 21.32 -4.01 -0.26
CA ASP A 138 22.10 -2.76 -0.13
C ASP A 138 21.65 -1.87 1.04
N GLY A 139 20.68 -2.32 1.84
CA GLY A 139 20.16 -1.60 3.00
C GLY A 139 19.40 -0.32 2.66
N LYS A 140 18.77 -0.24 1.48
CA LYS A 140 18.13 0.98 1.00
C LYS A 140 16.65 0.81 0.72
N PHE A 141 15.89 1.88 0.92
CA PHE A 141 14.51 2.00 0.45
C PHE A 141 14.47 2.35 -1.03
N LYS A 142 13.77 1.54 -1.83
CA LYS A 142 13.59 1.70 -3.27
C LYS A 142 12.13 1.91 -3.62
N VAL A 143 11.82 3.00 -4.34
CA VAL A 143 10.48 3.20 -4.93
C VAL A 143 10.36 2.38 -6.19
N PHE A 144 9.27 1.66 -6.31
CA PHE A 144 8.95 0.90 -7.51
C PHE A 144 7.64 1.32 -8.18
N GLU A 145 6.81 2.14 -7.49
CA GLU A 145 5.60 2.71 -8.07
C GLU A 145 5.27 4.05 -7.42
N ILE A 146 4.81 5.02 -8.23
CA ILE A 146 4.26 6.29 -7.78
C ILE A 146 2.85 6.42 -8.33
N ASN A 147 1.86 6.43 -7.43
CA ASN A 147 0.47 6.63 -7.77
C ASN A 147 0.12 8.11 -7.62
N LEU A 148 -0.33 8.77 -8.69
CA LEU A 148 -0.71 10.20 -8.71
C LEU A 148 -2.15 10.40 -8.21
N ARG A 149 -2.51 9.69 -7.17
CA ARG A 149 -3.83 9.65 -6.54
C ARG A 149 -3.72 9.10 -5.13
N GLN A 150 -4.83 9.15 -4.39
CA GLN A 150 -4.95 8.46 -3.12
C GLN A 150 -4.91 6.93 -3.33
N GLY A 151 -4.17 6.25 -2.47
CA GLY A 151 -4.15 4.80 -2.39
C GLY A 151 -5.41 4.23 -1.70
N ARG A 152 -5.70 2.96 -1.92
CA ARG A 152 -6.81 2.26 -1.27
C ARG A 152 -6.70 2.24 0.26
N SER A 153 -5.49 2.20 0.78
CA SER A 153 -5.19 2.15 2.21
C SER A 153 -5.14 3.53 2.88
N ASN A 154 -5.30 4.65 2.16
CA ASN A 154 -5.01 6.00 2.65
C ASN A 154 -5.84 6.44 3.86
N PHE A 155 -6.81 5.62 4.29
CA PHE A 155 -7.47 5.86 5.56
C PHE A 155 -6.49 5.76 6.77
N TYR A 156 -5.34 5.08 6.64
CA TYR A 156 -4.30 5.09 7.66
C TYR A 156 -3.79 6.51 7.97
N VAL A 157 -3.74 7.38 6.95
CA VAL A 157 -3.36 8.80 7.08
C VAL A 157 -4.42 9.57 7.86
N THR A 158 -5.70 9.39 7.50
CA THR A 158 -6.81 10.07 8.18
C THR A 158 -6.92 9.62 9.63
N SER A 159 -6.84 8.32 9.89
CA SER A 159 -6.98 7.76 11.24
C SER A 159 -5.81 8.13 12.16
N SER A 160 -4.62 8.38 11.62
CA SER A 160 -3.48 8.89 12.40
C SER A 160 -3.52 10.40 12.68
N GLY A 161 -4.62 11.09 12.28
CA GLY A 161 -4.85 12.51 12.60
C GLY A 161 -4.65 13.49 11.44
N ASN A 162 -4.39 12.99 10.22
CA ASN A 162 -4.21 13.80 9.01
C ASN A 162 -5.39 13.63 8.06
N ASN A 163 -6.53 14.27 8.34
CA ASN A 163 -7.72 14.16 7.51
C ASN A 163 -7.46 14.62 6.07
N ILE A 164 -7.33 13.65 5.14
CA ILE A 164 -6.97 13.89 3.75
C ILE A 164 -8.00 14.77 3.01
N ALA A 165 -9.30 14.63 3.31
CA ALA A 165 -10.32 15.47 2.69
C ALA A 165 -10.18 16.94 3.09
N ARG A 166 -9.76 17.19 4.34
CA ARG A 166 -9.57 18.53 4.85
C ARG A 166 -8.45 19.28 4.10
N TYR A 167 -7.34 18.62 3.75
CA TYR A 167 -6.26 19.24 2.97
C TYR A 167 -6.77 19.74 1.62
N VAL A 168 -7.59 18.97 0.92
CA VAL A 168 -8.17 19.39 -0.37
C VAL A 168 -9.09 20.58 -0.19
N VAL A 169 -9.98 20.57 0.81
CA VAL A 169 -10.94 21.65 1.05
C VAL A 169 -10.22 22.94 1.47
N GLU A 170 -9.28 22.85 2.41
CA GLU A 170 -8.53 24.03 2.88
C GLU A 170 -7.69 24.65 1.75
N ASP A 171 -7.04 23.83 0.92
CA ASP A 171 -6.23 24.30 -0.21
C ASP A 171 -7.11 24.81 -1.36
N ARG A 172 -8.04 24.00 -1.86
CA ARG A 172 -8.73 24.26 -3.15
C ARG A 172 -9.96 25.13 -3.04
N ILE A 173 -10.62 25.14 -1.88
CA ILE A 173 -11.86 25.89 -1.68
C ILE A 173 -11.58 27.18 -0.90
N TYR A 174 -10.80 27.04 0.18
CA TYR A 174 -10.56 28.19 1.06
C TYR A 174 -9.23 28.91 0.77
N ASN A 175 -8.39 28.38 -0.14
CA ASN A 175 -7.05 28.93 -0.46
C ASN A 175 -6.23 29.24 0.79
N LYS A 176 -6.33 28.36 1.79
CA LYS A 176 -5.71 28.54 3.10
C LYS A 176 -4.25 28.15 3.04
N GLU A 177 -3.38 29.01 3.53
CA GLU A 177 -1.99 28.62 3.77
C GLU A 177 -1.92 27.56 4.86
N MET A 178 -1.15 26.49 4.60
CA MET A 178 -0.99 25.35 5.50
C MET A 178 0.48 25.13 5.81
N ASP A 179 0.78 24.81 7.06
CA ASP A 179 2.10 24.34 7.46
C ASP A 179 2.32 22.89 7.03
N LEU A 180 3.58 22.51 6.83
CA LEU A 180 3.96 21.13 6.61
C LEU A 180 3.69 20.30 7.86
N LYS A 181 2.88 19.25 7.72
CA LYS A 181 2.61 18.28 8.77
C LYS A 181 3.18 16.92 8.39
N ILE A 182 4.12 16.43 9.17
CA ILE A 182 4.71 15.08 9.03
C ILE A 182 4.19 14.22 10.17
N GLN A 183 3.67 13.03 9.83
CA GLN A 183 3.27 12.05 10.82
C GLN A 183 4.51 11.42 11.45
N LYS A 184 4.73 11.68 12.73
CA LYS A 184 5.88 11.13 13.49
C LYS A 184 5.48 10.07 14.50
N ASP A 185 4.28 10.20 15.08
CA ASP A 185 3.79 9.26 16.08
C ASP A 185 3.32 7.95 15.46
N PRO A 186 3.64 6.80 16.06
CA PRO A 186 3.14 5.51 15.59
C PRO A 186 1.63 5.39 15.82
N PHE A 187 0.93 4.94 14.77
CA PHE A 187 -0.50 4.66 14.76
C PHE A 187 -0.75 3.39 13.96
N TYR A 188 -1.56 2.48 14.48
CA TYR A 188 -1.86 1.21 13.84
C TYR A 188 -3.21 1.26 13.12
N TRP A 189 -3.19 1.04 11.81
CA TRP A 189 -4.38 0.90 10.98
C TRP A 189 -4.49 -0.51 10.39
N HIS A 190 -5.73 -1.01 10.29
CA HIS A 190 -6.00 -2.30 9.66
C HIS A 190 -7.38 -2.33 8.99
N VAL A 191 -7.54 -3.19 7.97
CA VAL A 191 -8.80 -3.44 7.25
C VAL A 191 -9.34 -4.84 7.51
N ILE A 192 -8.56 -5.69 8.15
CA ILE A 192 -8.85 -7.08 8.52
C ILE A 192 -8.87 -7.23 10.04
N PRO A 193 -9.47 -8.30 10.59
CA PRO A 193 -9.45 -8.51 12.04
C PRO A 193 -8.04 -8.59 12.63
N ASN A 194 -7.85 -8.03 13.82
CA ASN A 194 -6.58 -8.11 14.55
C ASN A 194 -6.05 -9.54 14.71
N SER A 195 -6.95 -10.52 14.92
CA SER A 195 -6.56 -11.93 15.02
C SER A 195 -5.86 -12.43 13.75
N VAL A 196 -6.28 -11.95 12.56
CA VAL A 196 -5.62 -12.29 11.30
C VAL A 196 -4.23 -11.66 11.24
N VAL A 197 -4.10 -10.37 11.59
CA VAL A 197 -2.79 -9.70 11.64
C VAL A 197 -1.84 -10.43 12.58
N TYR A 198 -2.30 -10.81 13.77
CA TYR A 198 -1.47 -11.49 14.77
C TYR A 198 -1.04 -12.92 14.38
N ASP A 199 -1.90 -13.60 13.59
CA ASP A 199 -1.61 -14.95 13.10
C ASP A 199 -0.64 -14.96 11.91
N PHE A 200 -0.70 -13.93 11.04
CA PHE A 200 -0.04 -13.94 9.74
C PHE A 200 1.16 -13.01 9.62
N VAL A 201 1.35 -12.04 10.51
CA VAL A 201 2.59 -11.24 10.57
C VAL A 201 3.72 -12.09 11.14
N LYS A 202 4.80 -12.20 10.39
CA LYS A 202 5.96 -13.05 10.72
C LYS A 202 6.73 -12.51 11.93
N ASP A 203 7.05 -11.21 11.91
CA ASP A 203 7.77 -10.56 13.00
C ASP A 203 6.88 -10.36 14.23
N LYS A 204 7.15 -11.15 15.27
CA LYS A 204 6.40 -11.10 16.53
C LYS A 204 6.63 -9.83 17.34
N SER A 205 7.71 -9.08 17.06
CA SER A 205 7.93 -7.75 17.64
C SER A 205 6.92 -6.73 17.09
N LEU A 206 6.65 -6.78 15.79
CA LEU A 206 5.62 -5.96 15.14
C LEU A 206 4.20 -6.32 15.63
N VAL A 207 3.92 -7.61 15.84
CA VAL A 207 2.66 -8.06 16.45
C VAL A 207 2.51 -7.50 17.87
N LYS A 208 3.57 -7.53 18.67
CA LYS A 208 3.57 -6.92 20.01
C LYS A 208 3.28 -5.41 19.91
N ARG A 209 3.96 -4.71 19.00
CA ARG A 209 3.75 -3.26 18.78
C ARG A 209 2.30 -2.95 18.40
N CYS A 210 1.67 -3.77 17.53
CA CYS A 210 0.24 -3.63 17.23
C CYS A 210 -0.64 -3.73 18.49
N LYS A 211 -0.40 -4.75 19.33
CA LYS A 211 -1.16 -4.95 20.58
C LYS A 211 -1.00 -3.78 21.54
N ASP A 212 0.23 -3.27 21.68
CA ASP A 212 0.54 -2.12 22.53
C ASP A 212 -0.17 -0.86 22.03
N LEU A 213 -0.19 -0.60 20.71
CA LEU A 213 -0.91 0.53 20.11
C LEU A 213 -2.43 0.40 20.28
N VAL A 214 -2.99 -0.81 20.15
CA VAL A 214 -4.41 -1.07 20.46
C VAL A 214 -4.72 -0.75 21.91
N ALA A 215 -3.90 -1.22 22.85
CA ALA A 215 -4.09 -0.95 24.28
C ALA A 215 -4.00 0.54 24.64
N GLN A 216 -3.21 1.32 23.88
CA GLN A 216 -3.08 2.77 24.02
C GLN A 216 -4.19 3.57 23.31
N GLY A 217 -5.14 2.92 22.63
CA GLY A 217 -6.15 3.60 21.81
C GLY A 217 -5.60 4.26 20.56
N LYS A 218 -4.38 3.91 20.14
CA LYS A 218 -3.69 4.42 18.93
C LYS A 218 -3.87 3.46 17.75
N SER A 219 -5.11 3.03 17.52
CA SER A 219 -5.44 2.14 16.42
C SER A 219 -6.81 2.44 15.84
N ALA A 220 -6.99 2.12 14.56
CA ALA A 220 -8.29 2.21 13.90
C ALA A 220 -8.46 1.12 12.84
N SER A 221 -9.71 0.69 12.66
CA SER A 221 -10.12 -0.15 11.54
C SER A 221 -10.93 0.66 10.54
N SER A 222 -10.75 0.42 9.25
CA SER A 222 -11.57 1.06 8.21
C SER A 222 -13.06 0.80 8.32
N PHE A 223 -13.49 -0.22 9.06
CA PHE A 223 -14.89 -0.64 9.14
C PHE A 223 -15.49 -0.56 10.55
N GLY A 224 -14.70 -0.22 11.55
CA GLY A 224 -15.06 -0.34 12.96
C GLY A 224 -15.40 0.97 13.66
N TYR A 225 -16.05 1.92 12.99
CA TYR A 225 -16.42 3.19 13.63
C TYR A 225 -17.64 3.04 14.53
N ASP A 226 -17.54 3.55 15.75
CA ASP A 226 -18.62 3.50 16.74
C ASP A 226 -19.93 4.14 16.24
N TYR A 227 -19.84 5.23 15.48
CA TYR A 227 -21.03 5.88 14.91
C TYR A 227 -21.77 5.00 13.89
N ASP A 228 -21.05 4.17 13.11
CA ASP A 228 -21.64 3.20 12.18
C ASP A 228 -22.25 2.00 12.88
N LEU A 229 -21.72 1.64 14.04
CA LEU A 229 -22.07 0.42 14.76
C LEU A 229 -23.11 0.64 15.85
N ARG A 230 -23.27 1.89 16.33
CA ARG A 230 -24.21 2.21 17.40
C ARG A 230 -25.65 1.97 16.95
N GLY A 231 -26.33 0.98 17.59
CA GLY A 231 -27.70 0.61 17.24
C GLY A 231 -27.89 -0.15 15.91
N ASN A 232 -26.81 -0.40 15.16
CA ASN A 232 -26.90 -1.06 13.86
C ASN A 232 -26.47 -2.54 13.94
N PHE A 233 -27.41 -3.42 14.34
CA PHE A 233 -27.16 -4.85 14.44
C PHE A 233 -26.78 -5.49 13.10
N LYS A 234 -27.42 -5.08 12.00
CA LYS A 234 -27.10 -5.61 10.64
C LYS A 234 -25.65 -5.32 10.27
N ARG A 235 -25.16 -4.11 10.56
CA ARG A 235 -23.76 -3.74 10.29
C ARG A 235 -22.78 -4.54 11.14
N ARG A 236 -23.09 -4.76 12.42
CA ARG A 236 -22.28 -5.59 13.33
C ARG A 236 -22.18 -7.04 12.84
N LEU A 237 -23.33 -7.63 12.44
CA LEU A 237 -23.36 -8.98 11.88
C LEU A 237 -22.56 -9.07 10.57
N TYR A 238 -22.73 -8.09 9.69
CA TYR A 238 -21.95 -8.02 8.45
C TYR A 238 -20.43 -8.00 8.73
N LEU A 239 -19.96 -7.17 9.66
CA LEU A 239 -18.53 -7.08 9.98
C LEU A 239 -18.01 -8.36 10.64
N PHE A 240 -18.81 -9.03 11.44
CA PHE A 240 -18.46 -10.34 11.98
C PHE A 240 -18.27 -11.38 10.87
N LEU A 241 -19.24 -11.50 9.96
CA LEU A 241 -19.16 -12.41 8.81
C LEU A 241 -18.00 -12.04 7.86
N TYR A 242 -17.78 -10.75 7.63
CA TYR A 242 -16.62 -10.24 6.88
C TYR A 242 -15.31 -10.71 7.54
N GLY A 243 -15.18 -10.57 8.85
CA GLY A 243 -14.01 -11.03 9.60
C GLY A 243 -13.74 -12.53 9.44
N LEU A 244 -14.80 -13.36 9.54
CA LEU A 244 -14.68 -14.80 9.31
C LEU A 244 -14.23 -15.11 7.87
N ASN A 245 -14.77 -14.39 6.89
CA ASN A 245 -14.38 -14.56 5.50
C ASN A 245 -12.92 -14.15 5.25
N GLN A 246 -12.46 -13.05 5.85
CA GLN A 246 -11.05 -12.66 5.79
C GLN A 246 -10.13 -13.75 6.38
N LYS A 247 -10.48 -14.29 7.55
CA LYS A 247 -9.71 -15.39 8.16
C LYS A 247 -9.63 -16.61 7.25
N LYS A 248 -10.72 -16.99 6.55
CA LYS A 248 -10.72 -18.07 5.57
C LYS A 248 -9.78 -17.77 4.39
N LYS A 249 -9.84 -16.55 3.85
CA LYS A 249 -8.98 -16.11 2.73
C LYS A 249 -7.50 -16.17 3.11
N PHE A 250 -7.13 -15.61 4.25
CA PHE A 250 -5.74 -15.63 4.71
C PHE A 250 -5.25 -17.05 4.99
N ASN A 251 -6.05 -17.91 5.62
CA ASN A 251 -5.71 -19.33 5.80
C ASN A 251 -5.48 -20.08 4.48
N LYS A 252 -6.15 -19.67 3.39
CA LYS A 252 -6.02 -20.33 2.09
C LYS A 252 -4.83 -19.83 1.28
N TYR A 253 -4.52 -18.54 1.34
CA TYR A 253 -3.59 -17.89 0.43
C TYR A 253 -2.31 -17.37 1.09
N CYS A 254 -2.27 -17.25 2.41
CA CYS A 254 -1.12 -16.74 3.14
C CYS A 254 -0.46 -17.83 3.99
N LYS A 255 0.85 -17.71 4.17
CA LYS A 255 1.60 -18.57 5.10
C LYS A 255 1.40 -18.08 6.52
N LYS A 256 1.09 -18.98 7.44
CA LYS A 256 1.11 -18.71 8.89
C LYS A 256 2.51 -18.81 9.46
N TYR A 257 2.80 -17.99 10.47
CA TYR A 257 4.08 -17.97 11.19
C TYR A 257 3.91 -18.17 12.69
#